data_f1c041e78fd147bde2ff745ef7066bf4
#
_entry.id   f1c041e78fd147bde2ff745ef7066bf4
#
_cell.length_a   1.000
_cell.length_b   1.000
_cell.length_c   1.000
_cell.angle_alpha   90.00
_cell.angle_beta   90.00
_cell.angle_gamma   90.00
#
_symmetry.space_group_name_H-M   'P 1'
#
loop_
_entity.id
_entity.type
_entity.pdbx_description
1 polymer ?
#
loop_
_entity_poly.entity_id
_entity_poly.type
_entity_poly.pdbx_seq_one_letter_code
_entity_poly.pdbx_strand_id
1 'polypeptide(L)'
;MNNKVIIAAAGSGKTTHLIETALLLRNATILITTFTDENEKEIRTRFFERNGCIPSNVVIQTWFSFLLQHGVRPYQGYLYDKNIVGLSLVNSQSALRSQETNVERHYLTGDKKIYSDKIAKFACRCDERSNGAVISRLSKIYTHIFIDEVQDLAGYDLEFLDKLFLSPLEILLVGDLRQGTFSTNSSAKHKQFRRSNILDYFKSRKMKFNLDIDSQSLNVNHRCVSEICDFSNKLYPDMIATTSDNTSEIEHKGVYFLRQTDVEEYLQKYSPIQLRQSKSTDTHPAYPTLNFGVSKGLSFDRVLIYPTKPILDWIIRGIELKPTSKCKLYVAITRARYSVAILYDYNDNVNICGITKYK
;
A
#
# COMPACT_ATOMS: atom_id res chain seq x y z
N MET A 1 13.66 -22.12 -7.93
CA MET A 1 13.32 -20.90 -7.18
C MET A 1 12.37 -20.09 -8.01
N ASN A 2 11.20 -19.82 -7.52
CA ASN A 2 10.19 -19.09 -8.27
C ASN A 2 9.90 -17.77 -7.55
N ASN A 3 10.36 -16.67 -8.15
CA ASN A 3 9.94 -15.35 -7.73
C ASN A 3 8.49 -15.16 -8.14
N LYS A 4 7.59 -14.81 -7.20
CA LYS A 4 6.16 -14.65 -7.46
C LYS A 4 5.66 -13.26 -7.09
N VAL A 5 4.81 -12.71 -7.95
CA VAL A 5 4.08 -11.45 -7.73
C VAL A 5 2.59 -11.73 -7.79
N ILE A 6 1.87 -11.42 -6.73
CA ILE A 6 0.40 -11.53 -6.68
C ILE A 6 -0.19 -10.13 -6.67
N ILE A 7 -0.96 -9.82 -7.71
CA ILE A 7 -1.73 -8.59 -7.82
C ILE A 7 -3.18 -8.89 -7.43
N ALA A 8 -3.64 -8.28 -6.37
CA ALA A 8 -4.91 -8.62 -5.76
C ALA A 8 -5.67 -7.36 -5.31
N ALA A 9 -6.98 -7.48 -5.16
CA ALA A 9 -7.83 -6.36 -4.78
C ALA A 9 -7.76 -6.01 -3.27
N ALA A 10 -8.34 -4.87 -2.90
CA ALA A 10 -8.59 -4.56 -1.49
C ALA A 10 -9.45 -5.65 -0.84
N GLY A 11 -9.13 -6.02 0.40
CA GLY A 11 -9.93 -7.00 1.14
C GLY A 11 -9.84 -8.45 0.67
N SER A 12 -9.00 -8.77 -0.33
CA SER A 12 -8.87 -10.13 -0.90
C SER A 12 -7.96 -11.08 -0.11
N GLY A 13 -7.56 -10.72 1.10
CA GLY A 13 -6.76 -11.61 1.96
C GLY A 13 -5.27 -11.64 1.62
N LYS A 14 -4.69 -10.64 0.94
CA LYS A 14 -3.24 -10.56 0.64
C LYS A 14 -2.34 -10.85 1.84
N THR A 15 -2.52 -10.10 2.91
CA THR A 15 -1.74 -10.24 4.14
C THR A 15 -1.96 -11.61 4.79
N THR A 16 -3.19 -12.11 4.76
CA THR A 16 -3.54 -13.46 5.21
C THR A 16 -2.78 -14.52 4.41
N HIS A 17 -2.76 -14.38 3.08
CA HIS A 17 -2.02 -15.30 2.19
C HIS A 17 -0.52 -15.33 2.51
N LEU A 18 0.11 -14.17 2.76
CA LEU A 18 1.52 -14.11 3.19
C LEU A 18 1.74 -14.86 4.51
N ILE A 19 0.85 -14.67 5.48
CA ILE A 19 0.95 -15.30 6.80
C ILE A 19 0.77 -16.82 6.69
N GLU A 20 -0.25 -17.28 5.98
CA GLU A 20 -0.51 -18.70 5.76
C GLU A 20 0.64 -19.37 5.02
N THR A 21 1.18 -18.72 4.00
CA THR A 21 2.38 -19.21 3.30
C THR A 21 3.57 -19.32 4.25
N ALA A 22 3.79 -18.32 5.11
CA ALA A 22 4.87 -18.35 6.08
C ALA A 22 4.71 -19.48 7.11
N LEU A 23 3.48 -19.73 7.59
CA LEU A 23 3.18 -20.79 8.54
C LEU A 23 3.38 -22.21 7.96
N LEU A 24 3.21 -22.37 6.66
CA LEU A 24 3.47 -23.63 5.96
C LEU A 24 4.97 -23.92 5.81
N LEU A 25 5.80 -22.90 5.73
CA LEU A 25 7.24 -22.98 5.48
C LEU A 25 8.05 -23.14 6.79
N ARG A 26 7.81 -24.19 7.54
CA ARG A 26 8.38 -24.41 8.89
C ARG A 26 9.91 -24.45 8.95
N ASN A 27 10.57 -24.91 7.89
CA ASN A 27 12.02 -25.07 7.82
C ASN A 27 12.71 -23.88 7.12
N ALA A 28 11.98 -22.85 6.74
CA ALA A 28 12.48 -21.66 6.07
C ALA A 28 12.76 -20.55 7.09
N THR A 29 13.74 -19.70 6.82
CA THR A 29 13.92 -18.42 7.50
C THR A 29 13.31 -17.32 6.65
N ILE A 30 12.28 -16.66 7.18
CA ILE A 30 11.42 -15.77 6.39
C ILE A 30 11.51 -14.35 6.93
N LEU A 31 11.77 -13.39 6.04
CA LEU A 31 11.55 -11.99 6.31
C LEU A 31 10.24 -11.56 5.65
N ILE A 32 9.34 -10.96 6.44
CA ILE A 32 8.14 -10.28 5.93
C ILE A 32 8.36 -8.78 6.10
N THR A 33 8.20 -8.03 5.01
CA THR A 33 8.35 -6.58 5.04
C THR A 33 7.15 -5.87 4.43
N THR A 34 6.82 -4.73 4.99
CA THR A 34 5.72 -3.85 4.57
C THR A 34 6.14 -2.40 4.69
N PHE A 35 5.30 -1.45 4.26
CA PHE A 35 5.72 -0.06 4.18
C PHE A 35 5.53 0.73 5.49
N THR A 36 4.41 0.54 6.22
CA THR A 36 4.08 1.33 7.40
C THR A 36 4.17 0.53 8.70
N ASP A 37 4.36 1.23 9.83
CA ASP A 37 4.33 0.61 11.16
C ASP A 37 2.94 0.04 11.49
N GLU A 38 1.87 0.65 10.98
CA GLU A 38 0.50 0.17 11.14
C GLU A 38 0.31 -1.18 10.43
N ASN A 39 0.82 -1.32 9.19
CA ASN A 39 0.76 -2.59 8.46
C ASN A 39 1.64 -3.66 9.13
N GLU A 40 2.81 -3.29 9.68
CA GLU A 40 3.64 -4.22 10.46
C GLU A 40 2.89 -4.73 11.69
N LYS A 41 2.23 -3.84 12.43
CA LYS A 41 1.39 -4.21 13.59
C LYS A 41 0.23 -5.12 13.18
N GLU A 42 -0.45 -4.82 12.06
CA GLU A 42 -1.53 -5.66 11.53
C GLU A 42 -1.02 -7.07 11.21
N ILE A 43 0.12 -7.21 10.53
CA ILE A 43 0.73 -8.51 10.24
C ILE A 43 1.00 -9.28 11.54
N ARG A 44 1.58 -8.64 12.55
CA ARG A 44 1.87 -9.25 13.87
C ARG A 44 0.58 -9.70 14.55
N THR A 45 -0.44 -8.85 14.61
CA THR A 45 -1.75 -9.20 15.21
C THR A 45 -2.36 -10.42 14.53
N ARG A 46 -2.36 -10.46 13.20
CA ARG A 46 -2.89 -11.61 12.44
C ARG A 46 -2.11 -12.91 12.66
N PHE A 47 -0.79 -12.85 12.86
CA PHE A 47 -0.04 -14.03 13.29
C PHE A 47 -0.51 -14.56 14.65
N PHE A 48 -0.74 -13.66 15.63
CA PHE A 48 -1.27 -14.05 16.93
C PHE A 48 -2.69 -14.63 16.82
N GLU A 49 -3.56 -14.03 16.03
CA GLU A 49 -4.91 -14.54 15.81
C GLU A 49 -4.94 -15.93 15.16
N ARG A 50 -4.00 -16.21 14.24
CA ARG A 50 -3.98 -17.47 13.49
C ARG A 50 -3.15 -18.58 14.12
N ASN A 51 -2.11 -18.25 14.83
CA ASN A 51 -1.13 -19.22 15.32
C ASN A 51 -0.81 -19.08 16.82
N GLY A 52 -1.39 -18.10 17.52
CA GLY A 52 -1.10 -17.83 18.93
C GLY A 52 0.26 -17.14 19.17
N CYS A 53 1.18 -17.19 18.22
CA CYS A 53 2.48 -16.55 18.30
C CYS A 53 3.07 -16.28 16.90
N ILE A 54 4.10 -15.46 16.84
CA ILE A 54 4.94 -15.33 15.65
C ILE A 54 6.01 -16.41 15.72
N PRO A 55 6.13 -17.33 14.73
CA PRO A 55 7.16 -18.36 14.72
C PRO A 55 8.57 -17.76 14.77
N SER A 56 9.50 -18.42 15.46
CA SER A 56 10.89 -17.94 15.63
C SER A 56 11.68 -17.82 14.31
N ASN A 57 11.24 -18.52 13.27
CA ASN A 57 11.82 -18.45 11.93
C ASN A 57 11.26 -17.31 11.07
N VAL A 58 10.33 -16.49 11.61
CA VAL A 58 9.71 -15.35 10.91
C VAL A 58 10.16 -14.03 11.53
N VAL A 59 10.72 -13.15 10.73
CA VAL A 59 11.06 -11.78 11.10
C VAL A 59 10.11 -10.83 10.37
N ILE A 60 9.53 -9.87 11.08
CA ILE A 60 8.62 -8.86 10.50
C ILE A 60 9.23 -7.49 10.73
N GLN A 61 9.38 -6.70 9.66
CA GLN A 61 9.98 -5.36 9.70
C GLN A 61 9.33 -4.43 8.67
N THR A 62 9.39 -3.11 8.91
CA THR A 62 9.10 -2.17 7.83
C THR A 62 10.21 -2.18 6.77
N TRP A 63 9.88 -1.79 5.53
CA TRP A 63 10.82 -1.72 4.41
C TRP A 63 12.06 -0.85 4.74
N PHE A 64 11.83 0.30 5.36
CA PHE A 64 12.94 1.18 5.75
C PHE A 64 13.78 0.60 6.87
N SER A 65 13.19 -0.05 7.86
CA SER A 65 13.93 -0.75 8.92
C SER A 65 14.77 -1.88 8.34
N PHE A 66 14.22 -2.65 7.41
CA PHE A 66 14.93 -3.69 6.69
C PHE A 66 16.15 -3.14 5.93
N LEU A 67 15.96 -2.08 5.14
CA LEU A 67 17.06 -1.47 4.40
C LEU A 67 18.14 -0.90 5.34
N LEU A 68 17.72 -0.24 6.43
CA LEU A 68 18.66 0.33 7.41
C LEU A 68 19.48 -0.76 8.10
N GLN A 69 18.82 -1.82 8.56
CA GLN A 69 19.44 -2.90 9.32
C GLN A 69 20.35 -3.78 8.46
N HIS A 70 19.94 -4.10 7.24
CA HIS A 70 20.63 -5.08 6.42
C HIS A 70 21.43 -4.48 5.26
N GLY A 71 20.93 -3.39 4.67
CA GLY A 71 21.55 -2.75 3.51
C GLY A 71 22.51 -1.61 3.84
N VAL A 72 22.26 -0.89 4.95
CA VAL A 72 23.03 0.32 5.30
C VAL A 72 24.02 0.05 6.41
N ARG A 73 23.56 -0.21 7.65
CA ARG A 73 24.42 -0.27 8.83
C ARG A 73 25.62 -1.19 8.73
N PRO A 74 25.52 -2.44 8.26
CA PRO A 74 26.66 -3.35 8.18
C PRO A 74 27.68 -2.97 7.09
N TYR A 75 27.27 -2.13 6.12
CA TYR A 75 28.05 -1.82 4.93
C TYR A 75 28.29 -0.33 4.71
N GLN A 76 27.84 0.52 5.63
CA GLN A 76 27.97 1.98 5.48
C GLN A 76 29.43 2.43 5.27
N GLY A 77 30.43 1.74 5.86
CA GLY A 77 31.84 2.02 5.73
C GLY A 77 32.37 1.99 4.27
N TYR A 78 31.66 1.33 3.35
CA TYR A 78 32.03 1.38 1.92
C TYR A 78 31.73 2.73 1.26
N LEU A 79 30.87 3.55 1.88
CA LEU A 79 30.46 4.86 1.36
C LEU A 79 30.74 6.01 2.33
N TYR A 80 30.61 5.74 3.61
CA TYR A 80 30.66 6.74 4.69
C TYR A 80 31.29 6.11 5.93
N ASP A 81 32.41 6.65 6.36
CA ASP A 81 33.28 6.11 7.43
C ASP A 81 32.79 6.43 8.86
N LYS A 82 31.76 7.28 8.99
CA LYS A 82 31.16 7.64 10.29
C LYS A 82 29.82 6.93 10.49
N ASN A 83 29.33 6.93 11.74
CA ASN A 83 28.05 6.28 12.06
C ASN A 83 26.85 7.04 11.51
N ILE A 84 25.94 6.31 10.88
CA ILE A 84 24.60 6.76 10.54
C ILE A 84 23.71 6.46 11.73
N VAL A 85 23.22 7.51 12.42
CA VAL A 85 22.54 7.38 13.71
C VAL A 85 21.08 6.98 13.60
N GLY A 86 20.45 7.13 12.42
CA GLY A 86 19.04 6.76 12.23
C GLY A 86 18.50 7.15 10.88
N LEU A 87 17.17 7.19 10.79
CA LEU A 87 16.40 7.52 9.59
C LEU A 87 15.72 8.89 9.77
N SER A 88 15.72 9.69 8.70
CA SER A 88 14.93 10.92 8.59
C SER A 88 13.85 10.72 7.54
N LEU A 89 12.58 10.70 7.95
CA LEU A 89 11.44 10.59 7.04
C LEU A 89 11.26 11.90 6.28
N VAL A 90 11.17 11.81 4.96
CA VAL A 90 10.93 12.96 4.07
C VAL A 90 9.76 12.68 3.13
N ASN A 91 8.93 13.71 2.92
CA ASN A 91 7.75 13.63 2.04
C ASN A 91 8.03 14.00 0.58
N SER A 92 9.24 14.51 0.30
CA SER A 92 9.67 14.94 -1.02
C SER A 92 11.15 14.60 -1.23
N GLN A 93 11.66 14.81 -2.44
CA GLN A 93 13.06 14.55 -2.73
C GLN A 93 13.96 15.45 -1.88
N SER A 94 14.85 14.80 -1.09
CA SER A 94 15.83 15.45 -0.24
C SER A 94 17.07 15.87 -1.03
N ALA A 95 17.87 16.79 -0.50
CA ALA A 95 19.21 17.17 -0.98
C ALA A 95 19.31 17.36 -2.51
N LEU A 96 18.35 18.07 -3.11
CA LEU A 96 18.20 18.26 -4.57
C LEU A 96 19.45 18.81 -5.29
N ARG A 97 20.22 19.64 -4.61
CA ARG A 97 21.39 20.33 -5.17
C ARG A 97 22.73 19.66 -4.82
N SER A 98 22.71 18.51 -4.11
CA SER A 98 23.93 17.85 -3.73
C SER A 98 24.31 16.74 -4.71
N GLN A 99 25.57 16.69 -5.12
CA GLN A 99 26.12 15.60 -5.93
C GLN A 99 26.31 14.34 -5.08
N GLU A 100 26.14 13.17 -5.67
CA GLU A 100 26.31 11.88 -4.99
C GLU A 100 27.74 11.66 -4.46
N THR A 101 28.72 12.28 -5.07
CA THR A 101 30.11 12.25 -4.63
C THR A 101 30.31 12.88 -3.25
N ASN A 102 29.46 13.83 -2.85
CA ASN A 102 29.43 14.33 -1.49
C ASN A 102 28.40 13.53 -0.67
N VAL A 103 28.86 12.37 -0.19
CA VAL A 103 28.00 11.38 0.49
C VAL A 103 27.24 12.01 1.67
N GLU A 104 27.91 12.79 2.51
CA GLU A 104 27.31 13.38 3.70
C GLU A 104 26.16 14.32 3.35
N ARG A 105 26.36 15.24 2.39
CA ARG A 105 25.32 16.18 1.97
C ARG A 105 24.21 15.53 1.14
N HIS A 106 24.53 14.46 0.41
CA HIS A 106 23.58 13.82 -0.49
C HIS A 106 22.63 12.87 0.23
N TYR A 107 23.16 12.10 1.19
CA TYR A 107 22.43 11.00 1.82
C TYR A 107 21.95 11.32 3.24
N LEU A 108 22.60 12.27 3.93
CA LEU A 108 22.42 12.47 5.37
C LEU A 108 21.93 13.87 5.70
N THR A 109 21.22 13.96 6.83
CA THR A 109 20.90 15.23 7.51
C THR A 109 22.14 15.74 8.28
N GLY A 110 22.09 16.98 8.80
CA GLY A 110 23.15 17.54 9.64
C GLY A 110 23.42 16.72 10.90
N ASP A 111 22.40 16.05 11.47
CA ASP A 111 22.49 15.15 12.62
C ASP A 111 22.76 13.68 12.24
N LYS A 112 23.29 13.43 11.04
CA LYS A 112 23.74 12.11 10.53
C LYS A 112 22.64 11.04 10.42
N LYS A 113 21.37 11.44 10.20
CA LYS A 113 20.31 10.52 9.85
C LYS A 113 20.22 10.39 8.34
N ILE A 114 20.02 9.16 7.84
CA ILE A 114 19.84 8.94 6.40
C ILE A 114 18.43 9.34 5.96
N TYR A 115 18.32 10.03 4.82
CA TYR A 115 17.02 10.38 4.24
C TYR A 115 16.28 9.14 3.73
N SER A 116 14.99 9.02 4.06
CA SER A 116 14.16 7.87 3.65
C SER A 116 14.07 7.69 2.14
N ASP A 117 14.06 8.78 1.36
CA ASP A 117 14.02 8.73 -0.10
C ASP A 117 15.36 8.28 -0.74
N LYS A 118 16.42 8.14 0.05
CA LYS A 118 17.77 7.77 -0.42
C LYS A 118 18.31 6.48 0.18
N ILE A 119 17.64 5.91 1.16
CA ILE A 119 18.13 4.72 1.85
C ILE A 119 18.32 3.52 0.91
N ALA A 120 17.38 3.28 0.00
CA ALA A 120 17.50 2.20 -0.99
C ALA A 120 18.68 2.45 -1.97
N LYS A 121 18.85 3.71 -2.39
CA LYS A 121 20.00 4.10 -3.23
C LYS A 121 21.32 3.84 -2.50
N PHE A 122 21.42 4.23 -1.23
CA PHE A 122 22.60 3.98 -0.42
C PHE A 122 22.89 2.49 -0.29
N ALA A 123 21.87 1.68 0.02
CA ALA A 123 22.01 0.22 0.10
C ALA A 123 22.48 -0.41 -1.23
N CYS A 124 21.92 0.04 -2.36
CA CYS A 124 22.41 -0.40 -3.68
C CYS A 124 23.88 -0.07 -3.91
N ARG A 125 24.31 1.15 -3.53
CA ARG A 125 25.73 1.54 -3.66
C ARG A 125 26.67 0.79 -2.71
N CYS A 126 26.19 0.49 -1.48
CA CYS A 126 26.91 -0.38 -0.56
C CYS A 126 27.11 -1.77 -1.17
N ASP A 127 26.07 -2.35 -1.75
CA ASP A 127 26.13 -3.66 -2.39
C ASP A 127 27.12 -3.66 -3.56
N GLU A 128 27.05 -2.63 -4.41
CA GLU A 128 27.97 -2.48 -5.57
C GLU A 128 29.43 -2.36 -5.13
N ARG A 129 29.72 -1.50 -4.13
CA ARG A 129 31.11 -1.30 -3.66
C ARG A 129 31.67 -2.46 -2.85
N SER A 130 30.79 -3.28 -2.27
CA SER A 130 31.16 -4.49 -1.54
C SER A 130 31.11 -5.75 -2.40
N ASN A 131 31.03 -5.64 -3.74
CA ASN A 131 30.92 -6.75 -4.67
C ASN A 131 29.77 -7.71 -4.35
N GLY A 132 28.59 -7.17 -4.02
CA GLY A 132 27.39 -7.95 -3.76
C GLY A 132 27.28 -8.51 -2.32
N ALA A 133 28.09 -8.01 -1.38
CA ALA A 133 28.10 -8.56 -0.02
C ALA A 133 26.79 -8.33 0.74
N VAL A 134 26.04 -7.25 0.44
CA VAL A 134 24.73 -7.00 1.05
C VAL A 134 23.77 -8.14 0.71
N ILE A 135 23.60 -8.43 -0.56
CA ILE A 135 22.69 -9.47 -1.04
C ILE A 135 23.19 -10.87 -0.65
N SER A 136 24.50 -11.13 -0.74
CA SER A 136 25.10 -12.40 -0.30
C SER A 136 24.84 -12.67 1.18
N ARG A 137 24.93 -11.64 2.04
CA ARG A 137 24.62 -11.79 3.47
C ARG A 137 23.13 -12.04 3.70
N LEU A 138 22.25 -11.36 2.98
CA LEU A 138 20.80 -11.58 3.09
C LEU A 138 20.44 -13.03 2.76
N SER A 139 21.00 -13.61 1.70
CA SER A 139 20.73 -15.00 1.31
C SER A 139 21.34 -16.05 2.25
N LYS A 140 22.23 -15.65 3.16
CA LYS A 140 22.71 -16.52 4.25
C LYS A 140 21.84 -16.45 5.52
N ILE A 141 21.09 -15.36 5.70
CA ILE A 141 20.21 -15.15 6.86
C ILE A 141 18.81 -15.67 6.56
N TYR A 142 18.29 -15.36 5.38
CA TYR A 142 16.94 -15.70 4.96
C TYR A 142 16.95 -16.67 3.79
N THR A 143 15.93 -17.49 3.70
CA THR A 143 15.60 -18.28 2.53
C THR A 143 14.51 -17.63 1.69
N HIS A 144 13.61 -16.88 2.36
CA HIS A 144 12.46 -16.22 1.74
C HIS A 144 12.35 -14.76 2.18
N ILE A 145 11.95 -13.91 1.24
CA ILE A 145 11.55 -12.52 1.53
C ILE A 145 10.16 -12.28 0.97
N PHE A 146 9.22 -11.92 1.83
CA PHE A 146 7.86 -11.56 1.48
C PHE A 146 7.69 -10.05 1.60
N ILE A 147 7.12 -9.42 0.57
CA ILE A 147 6.92 -7.98 0.54
C ILE A 147 5.43 -7.69 0.34
N ASP A 148 4.80 -7.09 1.35
CA ASP A 148 3.43 -6.59 1.27
C ASP A 148 3.41 -5.15 0.74
N GLU A 149 2.29 -4.74 0.15
CA GLU A 149 2.08 -3.39 -0.42
C GLU A 149 3.11 -3.00 -1.47
N VAL A 150 3.51 -3.94 -2.33
CA VAL A 150 4.59 -3.75 -3.32
C VAL A 150 4.36 -2.55 -4.25
N GLN A 151 3.12 -2.11 -4.48
CA GLN A 151 2.80 -0.93 -5.31
C GLN A 151 3.32 0.40 -4.74
N ASP A 152 3.77 0.42 -3.48
CA ASP A 152 4.34 1.61 -2.86
C ASP A 152 5.85 1.75 -3.15
N LEU A 153 6.52 0.68 -3.59
CA LEU A 153 7.94 0.68 -3.96
C LEU A 153 8.19 1.54 -5.22
N ALA A 154 9.28 2.30 -5.20
CA ALA A 154 9.64 3.20 -6.27
C ALA A 154 11.13 3.45 -6.40
N GLY A 155 11.57 3.92 -7.56
CA GLY A 155 12.93 4.39 -7.77
C GLY A 155 13.98 3.34 -7.49
N TYR A 156 14.86 3.61 -6.52
CA TYR A 156 15.94 2.71 -6.13
C TYR A 156 15.47 1.48 -5.34
N ASP A 157 14.25 1.47 -4.78
CA ASP A 157 13.69 0.25 -4.20
C ASP A 157 13.51 -0.83 -5.25
N LEU A 158 13.12 -0.45 -6.48
CA LEU A 158 13.02 -1.37 -7.61
C LEU A 158 14.39 -1.88 -8.06
N GLU A 159 15.44 -1.06 -7.96
CA GLU A 159 16.81 -1.50 -8.22
C GLU A 159 17.30 -2.51 -7.17
N PHE A 160 17.00 -2.24 -5.89
CA PHE A 160 17.29 -3.18 -4.82
C PHE A 160 16.54 -4.51 -5.01
N LEU A 161 15.27 -4.42 -5.45
CA LEU A 161 14.44 -5.59 -5.76
C LEU A 161 15.02 -6.39 -6.94
N ASP A 162 15.53 -5.74 -8.02
CA ASP A 162 16.24 -6.43 -9.10
C ASP A 162 17.41 -7.28 -8.58
N LYS A 163 18.15 -6.77 -7.58
CA LYS A 163 19.27 -7.50 -6.95
C LYS A 163 18.77 -8.70 -6.12
N LEU A 164 17.64 -8.54 -5.41
CA LEU A 164 17.01 -9.65 -4.67
C LEU A 164 16.53 -10.76 -5.62
N PHE A 165 15.94 -10.43 -6.76
CA PHE A 165 15.51 -11.41 -7.76
C PHE A 165 16.64 -12.22 -8.36
N LEU A 166 17.86 -11.66 -8.40
CA LEU A 166 19.06 -12.36 -8.90
C LEU A 166 19.73 -13.25 -7.84
N SER A 167 19.28 -13.18 -6.61
CA SER A 167 19.85 -13.93 -5.48
C SER A 167 19.24 -15.34 -5.37
N PRO A 168 19.79 -16.21 -4.51
CA PRO A 168 19.20 -17.51 -4.19
C PRO A 168 17.92 -17.43 -3.34
N LEU A 169 17.46 -16.24 -2.97
CA LEU A 169 16.24 -16.03 -2.18
C LEU A 169 14.98 -16.35 -2.98
N GLU A 170 13.97 -16.88 -2.33
CA GLU A 170 12.61 -16.96 -2.88
C GLU A 170 11.83 -15.71 -2.51
N ILE A 171 11.34 -14.99 -3.51
CA ILE A 171 10.70 -13.69 -3.31
C ILE A 171 9.21 -13.80 -3.60
N LEU A 172 8.37 -13.48 -2.60
CA LEU A 172 6.93 -13.38 -2.75
C LEU A 172 6.50 -11.92 -2.54
N LEU A 173 5.91 -11.34 -3.56
CA LEU A 173 5.42 -9.98 -3.56
C LEU A 173 3.90 -9.97 -3.63
N VAL A 174 3.24 -9.18 -2.81
CA VAL A 174 1.80 -8.96 -2.91
C VAL A 174 1.47 -7.48 -2.94
N GLY A 175 0.43 -7.10 -3.68
CA GLY A 175 0.00 -5.72 -3.74
C GLY A 175 -1.32 -5.49 -4.46
N ASP A 176 -1.85 -4.27 -4.33
CA ASP A 176 -3.04 -3.81 -5.02
C ASP A 176 -2.72 -2.55 -5.85
N LEU A 177 -2.71 -2.68 -7.15
CA LEU A 177 -2.40 -1.58 -8.08
C LEU A 177 -3.37 -0.39 -7.94
N ARG A 178 -4.58 -0.64 -7.45
CA ARG A 178 -5.62 0.37 -7.23
C ARG A 178 -5.36 1.23 -5.99
N GLN A 179 -4.47 0.77 -5.08
CA GLN A 179 -4.14 1.44 -3.82
C GLN A 179 -2.79 2.18 -3.83
N GLY A 180 -2.23 2.49 -4.99
CA GLY A 180 -0.97 3.23 -5.12
C GLY A 180 -1.09 4.71 -4.71
N THR A 181 -1.42 4.97 -3.44
CA THR A 181 -1.59 6.33 -2.90
C THR A 181 -0.29 6.95 -2.42
N PHE A 182 0.68 6.13 -2.04
CA PHE A 182 2.00 6.53 -1.58
C PHE A 182 3.10 6.11 -2.56
N SER A 183 4.31 6.54 -2.29
CA SER A 183 5.51 6.11 -2.99
C SER A 183 6.69 6.22 -2.03
N THR A 184 7.50 5.17 -1.92
CA THR A 184 8.66 5.08 -1.03
C THR A 184 9.71 6.15 -1.30
N ASN A 185 9.84 6.58 -2.56
CA ASN A 185 10.72 7.68 -2.91
C ASN A 185 10.24 8.46 -4.16
N SER A 186 10.81 9.66 -4.32
CA SER A 186 10.51 10.58 -5.40
C SER A 186 11.61 10.68 -6.48
N SER A 187 12.55 9.70 -6.52
CA SER A 187 13.64 9.67 -7.48
C SER A 187 13.14 9.67 -8.92
N ALA A 188 13.87 10.32 -9.83
CA ALA A 188 13.58 10.26 -11.27
C ALA A 188 13.76 8.83 -11.85
N LYS A 189 14.58 7.98 -11.19
CA LYS A 189 14.80 6.60 -11.59
C LYS A 189 13.49 5.82 -11.55
N HIS A 190 13.22 5.05 -12.60
CA HIS A 190 11.99 4.24 -12.73
C HIS A 190 10.68 5.00 -12.53
N LYS A 191 10.66 6.32 -12.80
CA LYS A 191 9.48 7.19 -12.60
C LYS A 191 8.24 6.66 -13.33
N GLN A 192 8.40 6.05 -14.51
CA GLN A 192 7.32 5.49 -15.31
C GLN A 192 6.62 4.30 -14.62
N PHE A 193 7.27 3.62 -13.69
CA PHE A 193 6.73 2.43 -13.01
C PHE A 193 6.12 2.69 -11.63
N ARG A 194 5.89 3.94 -11.28
CA ARG A 194 5.33 4.27 -9.97
C ARG A 194 3.86 3.91 -9.85
N ARG A 195 3.43 3.54 -8.65
CA ARG A 195 2.04 3.27 -8.27
C ARG A 195 1.43 2.14 -9.13
N SER A 196 0.27 2.38 -9.74
CA SER A 196 -0.41 1.40 -10.60
C SER A 196 0.44 0.86 -11.75
N ASN A 197 1.44 1.61 -12.19
CA ASN A 197 2.31 1.22 -13.30
C ASN A 197 3.42 0.23 -12.89
N ILE A 198 3.51 -0.16 -11.62
CA ILE A 198 4.50 -1.14 -11.15
C ILE A 198 4.32 -2.52 -11.83
N LEU A 199 3.12 -2.83 -12.30
CA LEU A 199 2.87 -4.06 -13.06
C LEU A 199 3.70 -4.10 -14.35
N ASP A 200 3.89 -2.96 -15.03
CA ASP A 200 4.68 -2.89 -16.25
C ASP A 200 6.17 -3.12 -15.95
N TYR A 201 6.64 -2.71 -14.77
CA TYR A 201 7.97 -3.07 -14.30
C TYR A 201 8.10 -4.59 -14.15
N PHE A 202 7.17 -5.26 -13.48
CA PHE A 202 7.21 -6.72 -13.33
C PHE A 202 7.11 -7.44 -14.67
N LYS A 203 6.23 -7.01 -15.57
CA LYS A 203 6.12 -7.58 -16.93
C LYS A 203 7.42 -7.44 -17.68
N SER A 204 8.10 -6.29 -17.61
CA SER A 204 9.39 -6.06 -18.27
C SER A 204 10.54 -6.91 -17.70
N ARG A 205 10.39 -7.44 -16.47
CA ARG A 205 11.36 -8.27 -15.77
C ARG A 205 11.04 -9.77 -15.81
N LYS A 206 9.83 -10.14 -16.25
CA LYS A 206 9.29 -11.51 -16.18
C LYS A 206 10.28 -12.56 -16.67
N MET A 207 10.80 -12.40 -17.89
CA MET A 207 11.73 -13.36 -18.49
C MET A 207 13.11 -13.33 -17.82
N LYS A 208 13.60 -12.14 -17.47
CA LYS A 208 14.95 -11.97 -16.89
C LYS A 208 15.08 -12.64 -15.53
N PHE A 209 14.03 -12.61 -14.71
CA PHE A 209 14.07 -13.07 -13.32
C PHE A 209 13.19 -14.31 -13.08
N ASN A 210 12.69 -14.96 -14.12
CA ASN A 210 11.73 -16.08 -14.02
C ASN A 210 10.59 -15.75 -13.05
N LEU A 211 9.91 -14.61 -13.31
CA LEU A 211 8.92 -14.05 -12.42
C LEU A 211 7.53 -14.60 -12.78
N ASP A 212 6.88 -15.28 -11.84
CA ASP A 212 5.48 -15.66 -11.94
C ASP A 212 4.58 -14.47 -11.54
N ILE A 213 3.72 -14.01 -12.44
CA ILE A 213 2.81 -12.89 -12.20
C ILE A 213 1.37 -13.42 -12.17
N ASP A 214 0.82 -13.47 -10.98
CA ASP A 214 -0.54 -13.92 -10.70
C ASP A 214 -1.44 -12.70 -10.41
N SER A 215 -2.44 -12.50 -11.25
CA SER A 215 -3.45 -11.45 -11.09
C SER A 215 -4.87 -12.01 -10.90
N GLN A 216 -5.01 -13.31 -10.69
CA GLN A 216 -6.30 -13.99 -10.66
C GLN A 216 -6.63 -14.64 -9.32
N SER A 217 -5.64 -15.14 -8.58
CA SER A 217 -5.88 -15.98 -7.40
C SER A 217 -6.58 -15.27 -6.24
N LEU A 218 -6.38 -13.95 -6.07
CA LEU A 218 -6.95 -13.18 -4.96
C LEU A 218 -7.91 -12.09 -5.46
N ASN A 219 -9.04 -12.50 -6.04
CA ASN A 219 -10.06 -11.60 -6.59
C ASN A 219 -11.33 -11.50 -5.74
N VAL A 220 -11.49 -12.39 -4.75
CA VAL A 220 -12.64 -12.36 -3.84
C VAL A 220 -12.37 -11.42 -2.68
N ASN A 221 -13.24 -10.46 -2.47
CA ASN A 221 -13.17 -9.52 -1.35
C ASN A 221 -13.94 -10.09 -0.16
N HIS A 222 -13.22 -10.37 0.93
CA HIS A 222 -13.78 -10.89 2.19
C HIS A 222 -14.22 -9.77 3.16
N ARG A 223 -14.08 -8.51 2.76
CA ARG A 223 -14.36 -7.35 3.62
C ARG A 223 -15.66 -6.67 3.27
N CYS A 224 -15.75 -6.19 2.04
CA CYS A 224 -16.83 -5.33 1.58
C CYS A 224 -18.00 -6.19 1.06
N VAL A 225 -19.22 -5.72 1.25
CA VAL A 225 -20.40 -6.29 0.58
C VAL A 225 -20.34 -6.10 -0.94
N SER A 226 -21.10 -6.88 -1.70
CA SER A 226 -21.07 -6.90 -3.17
C SER A 226 -21.30 -5.54 -3.80
N GLU A 227 -22.24 -4.76 -3.28
CA GLU A 227 -22.61 -3.43 -3.81
C GLU A 227 -21.44 -2.44 -3.77
N ILE A 228 -20.58 -2.54 -2.73
CA ILE A 228 -19.36 -1.73 -2.60
C ILE A 228 -18.29 -2.21 -3.59
N CYS A 229 -18.15 -3.52 -3.78
CA CYS A 229 -17.23 -4.08 -4.77
C CYS A 229 -17.63 -3.62 -6.17
N ASP A 230 -18.90 -3.75 -6.54
CA ASP A 230 -19.41 -3.35 -7.85
C ASP A 230 -19.22 -1.86 -8.12
N PHE A 231 -19.46 -1.02 -7.11
CA PHE A 231 -19.22 0.40 -7.24
C PHE A 231 -17.73 0.73 -7.39
N SER A 232 -16.86 0.08 -6.61
CA SER A 232 -15.41 0.30 -6.68
C SER A 232 -14.79 -0.21 -8.00
N ASN A 233 -15.35 -1.28 -8.60
CA ASN A 233 -14.93 -1.80 -9.90
C ASN A 233 -15.10 -0.79 -11.03
N LYS A 234 -16.08 0.11 -10.95
CA LYS A 234 -16.29 1.19 -11.94
C LYS A 234 -15.11 2.16 -12.04
N LEU A 235 -14.29 2.27 -10.99
CA LEU A 235 -13.07 3.07 -11.04
C LEU A 235 -11.99 2.45 -11.95
N TYR A 236 -11.97 1.14 -12.10
CA TYR A 236 -10.95 0.40 -12.85
C TYR A 236 -11.59 -0.64 -13.78
N PRO A 237 -12.34 -0.21 -14.82
CA PRO A 237 -13.07 -1.14 -15.69
C PRO A 237 -12.16 -2.08 -16.48
N ASP A 238 -10.89 -1.69 -16.71
CA ASP A 238 -9.90 -2.49 -17.44
C ASP A 238 -9.19 -3.52 -16.56
N MET A 239 -9.47 -3.54 -15.25
CA MET A 239 -8.91 -4.52 -14.33
C MET A 239 -9.95 -5.63 -14.04
N ILE A 240 -9.45 -6.79 -13.63
CA ILE A 240 -10.33 -7.90 -13.23
C ILE A 240 -11.25 -7.43 -12.10
N ALA A 241 -12.55 -7.61 -12.31
CA ALA A 241 -13.55 -7.21 -11.34
C ALA A 241 -13.39 -8.00 -10.04
N THR A 242 -13.52 -7.30 -8.92
CA THR A 242 -13.52 -7.90 -7.59
C THR A 242 -14.93 -8.37 -7.26
N THR A 243 -15.09 -9.62 -6.88
CA THR A 243 -16.32 -10.16 -6.33
C THR A 243 -16.29 -10.14 -4.80
N SER A 244 -17.44 -10.33 -4.15
CA SER A 244 -17.54 -10.39 -2.70
C SER A 244 -18.10 -11.72 -2.23
N ASP A 245 -17.57 -12.25 -1.13
CA ASP A 245 -18.17 -13.35 -0.38
C ASP A 245 -18.72 -12.89 0.99
N ASN A 246 -18.75 -11.58 1.25
CA ASN A 246 -19.39 -11.01 2.43
C ASN A 246 -20.91 -11.07 2.27
N THR A 247 -21.53 -12.10 2.84
CA THR A 247 -22.96 -12.35 2.82
C THR A 247 -23.72 -11.77 4.02
N SER A 248 -23.10 -10.83 4.76
CA SER A 248 -23.73 -10.25 5.96
C SER A 248 -25.10 -9.65 5.64
N GLU A 249 -26.13 -10.14 6.32
CA GLU A 249 -27.49 -9.62 6.25
C GLU A 249 -27.64 -8.42 7.20
N ILE A 250 -27.35 -7.23 6.65
CA ILE A 250 -27.42 -5.97 7.39
C ILE A 250 -28.38 -5.05 6.64
N GLU A 251 -29.35 -4.46 7.37
CA GLU A 251 -30.41 -3.62 6.81
C GLU A 251 -29.88 -2.45 5.97
N HIS A 252 -28.81 -1.79 6.43
CA HIS A 252 -28.20 -0.65 5.73
C HIS A 252 -26.86 -1.03 5.12
N LYS A 253 -26.88 -1.57 3.90
CA LYS A 253 -25.70 -1.97 3.12
C LYS A 253 -25.72 -1.40 1.70
N GLY A 254 -24.53 -1.16 1.14
CA GLY A 254 -24.36 -0.64 -0.21
C GLY A 254 -23.84 0.80 -0.26
N VAL A 255 -24.10 1.48 -1.37
CA VAL A 255 -23.63 2.85 -1.62
C VAL A 255 -24.81 3.81 -1.67
N TYR A 256 -24.70 4.93 -0.93
CA TYR A 256 -25.80 5.89 -0.77
C TYR A 256 -25.36 7.31 -1.11
N PHE A 257 -26.24 8.08 -1.71
CA PHE A 257 -26.17 9.53 -1.65
C PHE A 257 -26.84 10.03 -0.36
N LEU A 258 -26.17 10.98 0.29
CA LEU A 258 -26.64 11.62 1.52
C LEU A 258 -26.69 13.13 1.30
N ARG A 259 -27.82 13.77 1.59
CA ARG A 259 -27.94 15.23 1.56
C ARG A 259 -27.28 15.87 2.78
N GLN A 260 -26.82 17.10 2.65
CA GLN A 260 -26.22 17.84 3.77
C GLN A 260 -27.19 17.94 4.97
N THR A 261 -28.49 18.08 4.72
CA THR A 261 -29.55 18.15 5.74
C THR A 261 -29.69 16.87 6.57
N ASP A 262 -29.30 15.72 6.01
CA ASP A 262 -29.48 14.41 6.64
C ASP A 262 -28.20 13.93 7.36
N VAL A 263 -27.09 14.70 7.27
CA VAL A 263 -25.77 14.28 7.80
C VAL A 263 -25.83 14.03 9.29
N GLU A 264 -26.41 14.93 10.07
CA GLU A 264 -26.47 14.80 11.54
C GLU A 264 -27.20 13.52 11.96
N GLU A 265 -28.39 13.29 11.41
CA GLU A 265 -29.17 12.09 11.67
C GLU A 265 -28.43 10.82 11.25
N TYR A 266 -27.77 10.85 10.08
CA TYR A 266 -27.00 9.71 9.57
C TYR A 266 -25.80 9.38 10.48
N LEU A 267 -25.08 10.39 10.96
CA LEU A 267 -23.97 10.24 11.88
C LEU A 267 -24.42 9.66 13.23
N GLN A 268 -25.54 10.14 13.78
CA GLN A 268 -26.12 9.63 15.03
C GLN A 268 -26.57 8.17 14.87
N LYS A 269 -27.26 7.85 13.78
CA LYS A 269 -27.85 6.52 13.57
C LYS A 269 -26.82 5.45 13.26
N TYR A 270 -25.80 5.77 12.45
CA TYR A 270 -24.88 4.76 11.88
C TYR A 270 -23.42 4.90 12.32
N SER A 271 -23.05 6.00 12.96
CA SER A 271 -21.69 6.29 13.47
C SER A 271 -20.58 5.98 12.47
N PRO A 272 -20.67 6.41 11.19
CA PRO A 272 -19.64 6.13 10.19
C PRO A 272 -18.37 6.91 10.49
N ILE A 273 -17.23 6.40 10.02
CA ILE A 273 -16.01 7.21 9.93
C ILE A 273 -16.13 8.18 8.77
N GLN A 274 -15.87 9.45 9.03
CA GLN A 274 -15.86 10.49 8.02
C GLN A 274 -14.55 10.45 7.23
N LEU A 275 -14.63 10.43 5.91
CA LEU A 275 -13.48 10.39 5.02
C LEU A 275 -13.46 11.59 4.10
N ARG A 276 -12.31 12.30 4.04
CA ARG A 276 -12.10 13.47 3.19
C ARG A 276 -10.77 13.42 2.45
N GLN A 277 -10.64 14.20 1.38
CA GLN A 277 -9.40 14.22 0.61
C GLN A 277 -8.29 15.04 1.29
N SER A 278 -8.63 16.15 1.93
CA SER A 278 -7.68 17.03 2.64
C SER A 278 -8.29 17.63 3.90
N LYS A 279 -7.45 18.16 4.78
CA LYS A 279 -7.88 18.84 6.00
C LYS A 279 -8.69 20.12 5.75
N SER A 280 -8.65 20.67 4.54
CA SER A 280 -9.43 21.85 4.14
C SER A 280 -10.89 21.56 3.85
N THR A 281 -11.30 20.29 3.78
CA THR A 281 -12.71 19.91 3.64
C THR A 281 -13.36 19.88 5.02
N ASP A 282 -14.38 20.66 5.24
CA ASP A 282 -15.14 20.66 6.49
C ASP A 282 -15.93 19.36 6.64
N THR A 283 -15.93 18.82 7.86
CA THR A 283 -16.63 17.61 8.27
C THR A 283 -17.26 17.86 9.62
N HIS A 284 -18.17 17.01 10.06
CA HIS A 284 -18.82 17.18 11.35
C HIS A 284 -17.80 17.00 12.50
N PRO A 285 -17.58 18.02 13.35
CA PRO A 285 -16.47 18.04 14.32
C PRO A 285 -16.58 17.01 15.45
N ALA A 286 -17.80 16.59 15.80
CA ALA A 286 -18.03 15.65 16.90
C ALA A 286 -17.73 14.18 16.52
N TYR A 287 -17.47 13.87 15.24
CA TYR A 287 -17.24 12.50 14.78
C TYR A 287 -15.85 12.32 14.19
N PRO A 288 -15.24 11.13 14.32
CA PRO A 288 -13.91 10.85 13.81
C PRO A 288 -13.80 11.08 12.30
N THR A 289 -12.73 11.78 11.90
CA THR A 289 -12.46 12.11 10.49
C THR A 289 -11.04 11.73 10.10
N LEU A 290 -10.90 11.07 8.95
CA LEU A 290 -9.61 10.72 8.36
C LEU A 290 -9.50 11.23 6.92
N ASN A 291 -8.27 11.52 6.50
CA ASN A 291 -8.01 11.73 5.07
C ASN A 291 -7.99 10.37 4.35
N PHE A 292 -8.44 10.32 3.07
CA PHE A 292 -8.51 9.10 2.27
C PHE A 292 -7.21 8.27 2.32
N GLY A 293 -6.04 8.92 2.15
CA GLY A 293 -4.76 8.21 2.18
C GLY A 293 -4.40 7.63 3.55
N VAL A 294 -4.79 8.31 4.63
CA VAL A 294 -4.52 7.88 6.01
C VAL A 294 -5.39 6.68 6.40
N SER A 295 -6.54 6.50 5.76
CA SER A 295 -7.41 5.35 6.00
C SER A 295 -6.89 4.05 5.36
N LYS A 296 -5.82 4.09 4.57
CA LYS A 296 -5.21 2.89 3.98
C LYS A 296 -4.77 1.92 5.09
N GLY A 297 -5.04 0.63 4.92
CA GLY A 297 -4.80 -0.39 5.94
C GLY A 297 -5.95 -0.58 6.95
N LEU A 298 -6.77 0.45 7.19
CA LEU A 298 -7.87 0.37 8.15
C LEU A 298 -9.14 -0.26 7.54
N SER A 299 -10.08 -0.65 8.41
CA SER A 299 -11.39 -1.18 8.02
C SER A 299 -12.46 -0.65 8.98
N PHE A 300 -13.60 -0.25 8.44
CA PHE A 300 -14.72 0.29 9.19
C PHE A 300 -16.02 -0.38 8.74
N ASP A 301 -16.99 -0.43 9.59
CA ASP A 301 -18.30 -0.95 9.21
C ASP A 301 -18.95 -0.05 8.17
N ARG A 302 -18.85 1.26 8.36
CA ARG A 302 -19.48 2.30 7.51
C ARG A 302 -18.54 3.48 7.32
N VAL A 303 -18.62 4.12 6.17
CA VAL A 303 -17.88 5.36 5.89
C VAL A 303 -18.83 6.43 5.31
N LEU A 304 -18.58 7.69 5.67
CA LEU A 304 -19.17 8.86 5.03
C LEU A 304 -18.09 9.61 4.26
N ILE A 305 -18.20 9.66 2.95
CA ILE A 305 -17.26 10.32 2.05
C ILE A 305 -17.72 11.75 1.77
N TYR A 306 -16.83 12.71 2.04
CA TYR A 306 -16.95 14.10 1.61
C TYR A 306 -16.21 14.25 0.27
N PRO A 307 -16.96 14.21 -0.86
CA PRO A 307 -16.34 14.18 -2.18
C PRO A 307 -15.82 15.55 -2.60
N THR A 308 -14.77 15.56 -3.41
CA THR A 308 -14.38 16.76 -4.13
C THR A 308 -15.19 16.89 -5.42
N LYS A 309 -15.22 18.10 -6.01
CA LYS A 309 -15.91 18.31 -7.30
C LYS A 309 -15.51 17.30 -8.37
N PRO A 310 -14.21 16.98 -8.61
CA PRO A 310 -13.86 15.95 -9.59
C PRO A 310 -14.45 14.57 -9.28
N ILE A 311 -14.59 14.20 -7.99
CA ILE A 311 -15.22 12.92 -7.59
C ILE A 311 -16.70 12.93 -7.96
N LEU A 312 -17.41 14.01 -7.67
CA LEU A 312 -18.83 14.16 -8.07
C LEU A 312 -18.99 14.16 -9.59
N ASP A 313 -18.11 14.86 -10.32
CA ASP A 313 -18.13 14.88 -11.78
C ASP A 313 -17.90 13.46 -12.37
N TRP A 314 -17.05 12.65 -11.75
CA TRP A 314 -16.89 11.24 -12.13
C TRP A 314 -18.16 10.43 -11.84
N ILE A 315 -18.73 10.55 -10.65
CA ILE A 315 -19.93 9.77 -10.26
C ILE A 315 -21.14 10.12 -11.15
N ILE A 316 -21.37 11.42 -11.39
CA ILE A 316 -22.60 11.92 -12.02
C ILE A 316 -22.49 11.97 -13.55
N ARG A 317 -21.30 12.29 -14.06
CA ARG A 317 -21.07 12.59 -15.49
C ARG A 317 -20.12 11.62 -16.16
N GLY A 318 -19.49 10.69 -15.43
CA GLY A 318 -18.49 9.77 -15.97
C GLY A 318 -17.15 10.41 -16.36
N ILE A 319 -16.87 11.66 -15.90
CA ILE A 319 -15.62 12.36 -16.22
C ILE A 319 -14.46 11.65 -15.51
N GLU A 320 -13.44 11.25 -16.26
CA GLU A 320 -12.34 10.47 -15.74
C GLU A 320 -11.54 11.21 -14.64
N LEU A 321 -11.26 10.51 -13.56
CA LEU A 321 -10.46 11.02 -12.45
C LEU A 321 -8.95 10.95 -12.77
N LYS A 322 -8.22 11.96 -12.31
CA LYS A 322 -6.75 11.88 -12.29
C LYS A 322 -6.30 10.64 -11.49
N PRO A 323 -5.22 9.94 -11.91
CA PRO A 323 -4.79 8.67 -11.29
C PRO A 323 -4.68 8.74 -9.75
N THR A 324 -4.14 9.83 -9.20
CA THR A 324 -4.01 10.00 -7.75
C THR A 324 -5.37 10.12 -7.04
N SER A 325 -6.34 10.82 -7.62
CA SER A 325 -7.69 10.95 -7.06
C SER A 325 -8.45 9.63 -7.17
N LYS A 326 -8.26 8.92 -8.27
CA LYS A 326 -8.82 7.59 -8.54
C LYS A 326 -8.38 6.58 -7.46
N CYS A 327 -7.07 6.46 -7.21
CA CYS A 327 -6.53 5.60 -6.15
C CYS A 327 -7.05 5.99 -4.76
N LYS A 328 -7.08 7.28 -4.43
CA LYS A 328 -7.55 7.75 -3.12
C LYS A 328 -9.03 7.45 -2.90
N LEU A 329 -9.86 7.65 -3.92
CA LEU A 329 -11.29 7.33 -3.86
C LEU A 329 -11.50 5.81 -3.71
N TYR A 330 -10.77 5.00 -4.47
CA TYR A 330 -10.81 3.54 -4.33
C TYR A 330 -10.46 3.10 -2.91
N VAL A 331 -9.39 3.66 -2.32
CA VAL A 331 -9.05 3.41 -0.92
C VAL A 331 -10.21 3.77 -0.01
N ALA A 332 -10.79 4.97 -0.13
CA ALA A 332 -11.88 5.42 0.74
C ALA A 332 -13.11 4.49 0.67
N ILE A 333 -13.55 4.12 -0.53
CA ILE A 333 -14.70 3.23 -0.76
C ILE A 333 -14.44 1.85 -0.13
N THR A 334 -13.27 1.27 -0.38
CA THR A 334 -12.95 -0.08 0.07
C THR A 334 -12.55 -0.18 1.55
N ARG A 335 -12.67 0.91 2.32
CA ARG A 335 -12.56 0.87 3.80
C ARG A 335 -13.84 0.38 4.47
N ALA A 336 -14.99 0.55 3.82
CA ALA A 336 -16.26 0.13 4.38
C ALA A 336 -16.50 -1.37 4.23
N ARG A 337 -17.05 -1.98 5.27
CA ARG A 337 -17.56 -3.36 5.21
C ARG A 337 -18.96 -3.39 4.62
N TYR A 338 -19.85 -2.52 5.10
CA TYR A 338 -21.28 -2.60 4.85
C TYR A 338 -21.85 -1.44 4.05
N SER A 339 -21.51 -0.19 4.38
CA SER A 339 -22.06 0.94 3.63
C SER A 339 -21.09 2.09 3.42
N VAL A 340 -21.26 2.73 2.27
CA VAL A 340 -20.57 3.97 1.86
C VAL A 340 -21.64 5.03 1.61
N ALA A 341 -21.68 6.08 2.42
CA ALA A 341 -22.45 7.27 2.12
C ALA A 341 -21.55 8.30 1.42
N ILE A 342 -22.09 8.97 0.41
CA ILE A 342 -21.41 10.02 -0.35
C ILE A 342 -22.23 11.29 -0.21
N LEU A 343 -21.63 12.33 0.35
CA LEU A 343 -22.30 13.61 0.53
C LEU A 343 -22.59 14.26 -0.83
N TYR A 344 -23.84 14.47 -1.13
CA TYR A 344 -24.30 15.12 -2.35
C TYR A 344 -25.74 15.58 -2.22
N ASP A 345 -26.00 16.87 -2.42
CA ASP A 345 -27.35 17.43 -2.41
C ASP A 345 -28.05 17.15 -3.74
N TYR A 346 -28.60 15.94 -3.84
CA TYR A 346 -29.32 15.46 -5.01
C TYR A 346 -30.75 15.99 -5.08
N ASN A 347 -31.25 16.17 -6.29
CA ASN A 347 -32.68 16.29 -6.55
C ASN A 347 -33.31 14.91 -6.85
N ASP A 348 -34.63 14.85 -6.89
CA ASP A 348 -35.35 13.57 -7.03
C ASP A 348 -35.15 12.91 -8.41
N ASN A 349 -34.70 13.64 -9.42
CA ASN A 349 -34.45 13.13 -10.76
C ASN A 349 -33.08 12.46 -10.91
N VAL A 350 -32.17 12.63 -9.94
CA VAL A 350 -30.85 11.97 -10.00
C VAL A 350 -31.02 10.48 -9.77
N ASN A 351 -30.60 9.68 -10.72
CA ASN A 351 -30.54 8.21 -10.61
C ASN A 351 -29.21 7.73 -11.17
N ILE A 352 -28.36 7.19 -10.32
CA ILE A 352 -27.04 6.66 -10.66
C ILE A 352 -27.01 5.17 -10.32
N CYS A 353 -26.75 4.36 -11.33
CA CYS A 353 -26.70 2.90 -11.16
C CYS A 353 -25.73 2.51 -10.02
N GLY A 354 -26.22 1.69 -9.06
CA GLY A 354 -25.44 1.21 -7.93
C GLY A 354 -25.28 2.23 -6.79
N ILE A 355 -26.02 3.35 -6.80
CA ILE A 355 -26.13 4.28 -5.68
C ILE A 355 -27.61 4.50 -5.35
N THR A 356 -27.97 4.27 -4.09
CA THR A 356 -29.31 4.50 -3.54
C THR A 356 -29.39 5.87 -2.89
N LYS A 357 -30.54 6.51 -2.93
CA LYS A 357 -30.79 7.73 -2.13
C LYS A 357 -31.05 7.31 -0.68
N TYR A 358 -30.50 8.04 0.29
CA TYR A 358 -30.71 7.74 1.70
C TYR A 358 -32.17 7.98 2.12
N LYS A 359 -32.78 9.07 1.62
CA LYS A 359 -34.21 9.43 1.78
C LYS A 359 -34.78 9.92 0.49
#